data_cba36d3390bbcaf959e478708b50d8a8
#
_entry.id   cba36d3390bbcaf959e478708b50d8a8
#
_cell.length_a   1.000
_cell.length_b   1.000
_cell.length_c   1.000
_cell.angle_alpha   90.00
_cell.angle_beta   90.00
_cell.angle_gamma   90.00
#
_symmetry.space_group_name_H-M   'P 1'
#
loop_
_entity.id
_entity.type
_entity.pdbx_description
1 polymer ?
#
loop_
_entity_poly.entity_id
_entity_poly.type
_entity_poly.pdbx_seq_one_letter_code
_entity_poly.pdbx_strand_id
1 'polypeptide(L)'
;LTAADPMAAVARNTGRYWRMYKQSLLVKLVNAALGVSGLESHSLTVKTGGVTANQLIDVQQSALGDFSGKFGLLVVHSKILAEYKKMGLLNYNKYVITNVLQKEVSLPTINGLVVIENDRGTDDGTNYNTLLLGQGSVLTADPKVVTPDYTEYNAAKAGGTDILYNNRSFILHPNGISFDGDKINKPTPTDEEFTNKANWALKFDHKNVRMGKISIPKANFTEE
;
A
#
# COMPACT_ATOMS: atom_id res chain seq x y z
N LEU A 1 -27.61 30.94 7.20
CA LEU A 1 -26.15 31.09 6.97
C LEU A 1 -25.44 30.31 8.03
N THR A 2 -25.05 29.07 7.72
CA THR A 2 -24.25 28.23 8.60
C THR A 2 -22.86 28.85 8.73
N ALA A 3 -22.49 29.23 9.95
CA ALA A 3 -21.18 29.75 10.31
C ALA A 3 -20.06 28.68 10.27
N ALA A 4 -20.10 27.79 9.25
CA ALA A 4 -19.06 26.80 9.04
C ALA A 4 -17.91 27.46 8.30
N ASP A 5 -16.74 27.50 8.93
CA ASP A 5 -15.50 27.98 8.32
C ASP A 5 -15.12 27.04 7.13
N PRO A 6 -15.25 27.52 5.88
CA PRO A 6 -14.95 26.72 4.70
C PRO A 6 -13.47 26.32 4.66
N MET A 7 -12.56 27.13 5.19
CA MET A 7 -11.13 26.83 5.22
C MET A 7 -10.81 25.66 6.16
N ALA A 8 -11.50 25.57 7.29
CA ALA A 8 -11.37 24.42 8.19
C ALA A 8 -11.86 23.10 7.55
N ALA A 9 -12.89 23.16 6.71
CA ALA A 9 -13.36 22.01 5.95
C ALA A 9 -12.34 21.58 4.89
N VAL A 10 -11.76 22.54 4.17
CA VAL A 10 -10.68 22.29 3.19
C VAL A 10 -9.47 21.66 3.87
N ALA A 11 -9.01 22.19 5.00
CA ALA A 11 -7.86 21.67 5.74
C ALA A 11 -8.07 20.19 6.18
N ARG A 12 -9.28 19.85 6.67
CA ARG A 12 -9.62 18.47 7.02
C ARG A 12 -9.60 17.52 5.81
N ASN A 13 -10.16 17.98 4.69
CA ASN A 13 -10.19 17.20 3.45
C ASN A 13 -8.79 16.99 2.87
N THR A 14 -7.93 17.98 2.95
CA THR A 14 -6.53 17.90 2.53
C THR A 14 -5.76 16.84 3.31
N GLY A 15 -5.93 16.80 4.65
CA GLY A 15 -5.32 15.75 5.46
C GLY A 15 -5.78 14.33 5.11
N ARG A 16 -7.07 14.17 4.75
CA ARG A 16 -7.60 12.89 4.25
C ARG A 16 -7.01 12.53 2.88
N TYR A 17 -6.93 13.50 1.98
CA TYR A 17 -6.33 13.32 0.65
C TYR A 17 -4.90 12.78 0.73
N TRP A 18 -4.02 13.40 1.54
CA TRP A 18 -2.63 12.98 1.66
C TRP A 18 -2.46 11.57 2.24
N ARG A 19 -3.28 11.20 3.21
CA ARG A 19 -3.28 9.81 3.73
C ARG A 19 -3.63 8.80 2.66
N MET A 20 -4.69 9.08 1.89
CA MET A 20 -5.14 8.19 0.80
C MET A 20 -4.12 8.13 -0.35
N TYR A 21 -3.51 9.26 -0.68
CA TYR A 21 -2.46 9.36 -1.69
C TYR A 21 -1.23 8.54 -1.28
N LYS A 22 -0.70 8.75 -0.08
CA LYS A 22 0.46 8.01 0.46
C LYS A 22 0.18 6.49 0.50
N GLN A 23 -1.02 6.09 0.91
CA GLN A 23 -1.43 4.68 0.93
C GLN A 23 -1.47 4.08 -0.49
N SER A 24 -2.06 4.78 -1.44
CA SER A 24 -2.13 4.33 -2.84
C SER A 24 -0.73 4.19 -3.45
N LEU A 25 0.12 5.19 -3.22
CA LEU A 25 1.50 5.18 -3.69
C LEU A 25 2.31 4.03 -3.08
N LEU A 26 2.13 3.77 -1.78
CA LEU A 26 2.76 2.64 -1.09
C LEU A 26 2.40 1.30 -1.74
N VAL A 27 1.13 1.06 -2.02
CA VAL A 27 0.67 -0.20 -2.63
C VAL A 27 1.22 -0.34 -4.06
N LYS A 28 1.21 0.74 -4.84
CA LYS A 28 1.82 0.74 -6.18
C LYS A 28 3.32 0.48 -6.12
N LEU A 29 4.03 1.09 -5.17
CA LEU A 29 5.46 0.87 -4.96
C LEU A 29 5.76 -0.59 -4.63
N VAL A 30 5.00 -1.22 -3.73
CA VAL A 30 5.17 -2.65 -3.38
C VAL A 30 4.94 -3.54 -4.61
N ASN A 31 3.93 -3.23 -5.43
CA ASN A 31 3.70 -3.95 -6.68
C ASN A 31 4.87 -3.80 -7.66
N ALA A 32 5.44 -2.60 -7.79
CA ALA A 32 6.60 -2.35 -8.63
C ALA A 32 7.86 -3.07 -8.10
N ALA A 33 8.10 -2.99 -6.81
CA ALA A 33 9.21 -3.65 -6.13
C ALA A 33 9.20 -5.17 -6.34
N LEU A 34 8.04 -5.80 -6.24
CA LEU A 34 7.87 -7.24 -6.50
C LEU A 34 7.99 -7.63 -8.00
N GLY A 35 8.05 -6.65 -8.89
CA GLY A 35 8.34 -6.85 -10.31
C GLY A 35 9.82 -6.75 -10.66
N VAL A 36 10.70 -6.52 -9.70
CA VAL A 36 12.16 -6.42 -9.89
C VAL A 36 12.74 -7.81 -10.14
N SER A 37 13.74 -7.89 -11.03
CA SER A 37 14.44 -9.15 -11.33
C SER A 37 15.14 -9.70 -10.09
N GLY A 38 15.03 -11.00 -9.87
CA GLY A 38 15.52 -11.70 -8.67
C GLY A 38 14.47 -11.86 -7.57
N LEU A 39 13.24 -11.36 -7.77
CA LEU A 39 12.11 -11.52 -6.84
C LEU A 39 10.95 -12.34 -7.43
N GLU A 40 11.22 -13.16 -8.45
CA GLU A 40 10.21 -13.98 -9.11
C GLU A 40 9.55 -14.96 -8.13
N SER A 41 10.32 -15.52 -7.20
CA SER A 41 9.83 -16.41 -6.14
C SER A 41 8.87 -15.75 -5.15
N HIS A 42 8.85 -14.42 -5.10
CA HIS A 42 7.95 -13.65 -4.23
C HIS A 42 6.58 -13.37 -4.86
N SER A 43 6.36 -13.80 -6.10
CA SER A 43 5.14 -13.53 -6.84
C SER A 43 4.52 -14.82 -7.36
N LEU A 44 3.27 -15.06 -7.01
CA LEU A 44 2.45 -16.15 -7.53
C LEU A 44 1.38 -15.57 -8.46
N THR A 45 1.38 -16.00 -9.72
CA THR A 45 0.28 -15.66 -10.65
C THR A 45 -0.59 -16.90 -10.84
N VAL A 46 -1.84 -16.79 -10.44
CA VAL A 46 -2.84 -17.86 -10.59
C VAL A 46 -3.36 -17.82 -12.02
N LYS A 47 -3.09 -18.87 -12.81
CA LYS A 47 -3.52 -18.91 -14.22
C LYS A 47 -4.99 -19.33 -14.35
N THR A 48 -5.42 -20.31 -13.57
CA THR A 48 -6.79 -20.88 -13.60
C THR A 48 -7.27 -21.14 -12.18
N GLY A 49 -8.58 -21.06 -11.98
CA GLY A 49 -9.19 -21.23 -10.66
C GLY A 49 -9.25 -19.93 -9.84
N GLY A 50 -9.92 -20.01 -8.72
CA GLY A 50 -10.14 -18.87 -7.83
C GLY A 50 -9.12 -18.77 -6.71
N VAL A 51 -9.55 -18.10 -5.64
CA VAL A 51 -8.80 -17.95 -4.40
C VAL A 51 -8.74 -19.27 -3.65
N THR A 52 -7.56 -19.62 -3.14
CA THR A 52 -7.40 -20.78 -2.25
C THR A 52 -6.52 -20.44 -1.04
N ALA A 53 -6.70 -21.15 0.07
CA ALA A 53 -5.87 -20.98 1.26
C ALA A 53 -4.40 -21.38 1.00
N ASN A 54 -4.17 -22.38 0.16
CA ASN A 54 -2.82 -22.89 -0.14
C ASN A 54 -1.96 -21.84 -0.82
N GLN A 55 -2.53 -20.98 -1.68
CA GLN A 55 -1.80 -19.91 -2.37
C GLN A 55 -1.05 -18.97 -1.40
N LEU A 56 -1.62 -18.71 -0.22
CA LEU A 56 -0.96 -17.91 0.82
C LEU A 56 0.26 -18.64 1.38
N ILE A 57 0.12 -19.93 1.65
CA ILE A 57 1.21 -20.76 2.19
C ILE A 57 2.32 -20.91 1.15
N ASP A 58 1.95 -21.16 -0.11
CA ASP A 58 2.89 -21.32 -1.22
C ASP A 58 3.76 -20.08 -1.42
N VAL A 59 3.14 -18.87 -1.42
CA VAL A 59 3.91 -17.63 -1.54
C VAL A 59 4.78 -17.35 -0.33
N GLN A 60 4.30 -17.61 0.88
CA GLN A 60 5.10 -17.45 2.08
C GLN A 60 6.34 -18.34 2.05
N GLN A 61 6.16 -19.58 1.64
CA GLN A 61 7.25 -20.56 1.56
C GLN A 61 8.20 -20.26 0.41
N SER A 62 7.71 -19.93 -0.79
CA SER A 62 8.55 -19.65 -1.96
C SER A 62 9.34 -18.34 -1.82
N ALA A 63 8.78 -17.34 -1.15
CA ALA A 63 9.43 -16.03 -0.95
C ALA A 63 10.53 -16.08 0.10
N LEU A 64 10.25 -16.62 1.28
CA LEU A 64 11.13 -16.53 2.43
C LEU A 64 11.59 -17.88 3.01
N GLY A 65 10.98 -19.00 2.57
CA GLY A 65 11.31 -20.34 3.05
C GLY A 65 11.21 -20.46 4.57
N ASP A 66 12.35 -20.69 5.23
CA ASP A 66 12.50 -20.80 6.68
C ASP A 66 12.14 -19.51 7.46
N PHE A 67 12.10 -18.36 6.78
CA PHE A 67 11.71 -17.07 7.35
C PHE A 67 10.25 -16.67 7.07
N SER A 68 9.41 -17.58 6.59
CA SER A 68 8.00 -17.32 6.25
C SER A 68 7.18 -16.69 7.39
N GLY A 69 7.52 -17.00 8.65
CA GLY A 69 6.88 -16.39 9.83
C GLY A 69 7.14 -14.89 10.03
N LYS A 70 7.99 -14.26 9.20
CA LYS A 70 8.21 -12.80 9.24
C LYS A 70 7.11 -12.00 8.55
N PHE A 71 6.23 -12.63 7.80
CA PHE A 71 5.02 -11.97 7.30
C PHE A 71 4.04 -11.72 8.44
N GLY A 72 3.39 -10.56 8.45
CA GLY A 72 2.43 -10.19 9.50
C GLY A 72 1.17 -9.50 8.98
N LEU A 73 1.21 -9.00 7.74
CA LEU A 73 0.13 -8.21 7.16
C LEU A 73 -0.25 -8.74 5.79
N LEU A 74 -1.56 -8.79 5.54
CA LEU A 74 -2.16 -9.17 4.26
C LEU A 74 -3.04 -8.03 3.77
N VAL A 75 -2.67 -7.42 2.63
CA VAL A 75 -3.48 -6.39 1.98
C VAL A 75 -4.22 -7.04 0.82
N VAL A 76 -5.54 -6.97 0.85
CA VAL A 76 -6.41 -7.68 -0.10
C VAL A 76 -7.42 -6.73 -0.74
N HIS A 77 -7.82 -7.03 -1.97
CA HIS A 77 -8.97 -6.43 -2.61
C HIS A 77 -10.27 -6.97 -2.01
N SER A 78 -11.34 -6.16 -1.96
CA SER A 78 -12.64 -6.55 -1.40
C SER A 78 -13.22 -7.84 -2.01
N LYS A 79 -13.07 -8.05 -3.32
CA LYS A 79 -13.48 -9.30 -4.00
C LYS A 79 -12.75 -10.52 -3.45
N ILE A 80 -11.43 -10.46 -3.29
CA ILE A 80 -10.62 -11.55 -2.72
C ILE A 80 -11.01 -11.81 -1.27
N LEU A 81 -11.22 -10.74 -0.49
CA LEU A 81 -11.67 -10.86 0.89
C LEU A 81 -13.03 -11.56 1.00
N ALA A 82 -13.96 -11.27 0.08
CA ALA A 82 -15.24 -11.96 0.02
C ALA A 82 -15.08 -13.47 -0.19
N GLU A 83 -14.16 -13.90 -1.06
CA GLU A 83 -13.88 -15.33 -1.25
C GLU A 83 -13.29 -15.98 0.01
N TYR A 84 -12.35 -15.32 0.70
CA TYR A 84 -11.84 -15.82 1.97
C TYR A 84 -12.94 -15.92 3.05
N LYS A 85 -13.90 -14.98 3.05
CA LYS A 85 -15.08 -15.06 3.93
C LYS A 85 -15.98 -16.26 3.62
N LYS A 86 -16.26 -16.51 2.33
CA LYS A 86 -17.07 -17.67 1.88
C LYS A 86 -16.43 -19.00 2.26
N MET A 87 -15.10 -19.07 2.22
CA MET A 87 -14.34 -20.25 2.65
C MET A 87 -14.21 -20.40 4.17
N GLY A 88 -14.71 -19.45 4.96
CA GLY A 88 -14.63 -19.51 6.43
C GLY A 88 -13.20 -19.37 6.98
N LEU A 89 -12.26 -18.79 6.21
CA LEU A 89 -10.85 -18.69 6.60
C LEU A 89 -10.55 -17.49 7.52
N LEU A 90 -11.49 -16.58 7.72
CA LEU A 90 -11.29 -15.43 8.60
C LEU A 90 -11.50 -15.80 10.05
N ASN A 91 -10.48 -15.49 10.85
CA ASN A 91 -10.54 -15.47 12.30
C ASN A 91 -10.50 -14.01 12.78
N TYR A 92 -11.16 -13.71 13.88
CA TYR A 92 -11.17 -12.39 14.47
C TYR A 92 -10.40 -12.42 15.79
N ASN A 93 -9.18 -11.87 15.77
CA ASN A 93 -8.38 -11.75 16.97
C ASN A 93 -8.61 -10.39 17.64
N LYS A 94 -8.78 -10.40 18.95
CA LYS A 94 -8.90 -9.19 19.74
C LYS A 94 -7.52 -8.65 20.10
N TYR A 95 -7.26 -7.40 19.74
CA TYR A 95 -6.06 -6.68 20.11
C TYR A 95 -6.42 -5.53 21.05
N VAL A 96 -5.69 -5.42 22.16
CA VAL A 96 -5.84 -4.31 23.09
C VAL A 96 -4.90 -3.20 22.66
N ILE A 97 -5.46 -2.09 22.21
CA ILE A 97 -4.65 -0.89 21.93
C ILE A 97 -4.45 -0.17 23.25
N THR A 98 -3.23 -0.23 23.79
CA THR A 98 -2.81 0.31 25.09
C THR A 98 -2.68 1.84 25.07
N ASN A 99 -3.40 2.55 24.22
CA ASN A 99 -3.49 4.00 24.28
C ASN A 99 -4.67 4.39 25.16
N VAL A 100 -4.58 5.54 25.82
CA VAL A 100 -5.42 6.22 26.81
C VAL A 100 -6.86 5.69 27.10
N LEU A 101 -7.43 4.85 26.22
CA LEU A 101 -8.81 4.35 26.31
C LEU A 101 -8.95 2.82 26.37
N GLN A 102 -7.89 2.02 26.45
CA GLN A 102 -7.94 0.53 26.47
C GLN A 102 -9.02 -0.06 25.54
N LYS A 103 -9.10 0.43 24.29
CA LYS A 103 -10.12 -0.01 23.35
C LYS A 103 -9.70 -1.36 22.75
N GLU A 104 -10.52 -2.38 22.96
CA GLU A 104 -10.40 -3.64 22.22
C GLU A 104 -10.78 -3.40 20.75
N VAL A 105 -9.86 -3.75 19.84
CA VAL A 105 -10.12 -3.74 18.41
C VAL A 105 -10.05 -5.17 17.90
N SER A 106 -11.13 -5.64 17.28
CA SER A 106 -11.17 -6.93 16.62
C SER A 106 -10.67 -6.75 15.19
N LEU A 107 -9.54 -7.39 14.87
CA LEU A 107 -8.96 -7.38 13.51
C LEU A 107 -9.15 -8.75 12.85
N PRO A 108 -9.58 -8.76 11.58
CA PRO A 108 -9.65 -10.01 10.83
C PRO A 108 -8.23 -10.55 10.58
N THR A 109 -8.04 -11.84 10.75
CA THR A 109 -6.78 -12.53 10.52
C THR A 109 -6.99 -13.78 9.67
N ILE A 110 -6.02 -14.09 8.82
CA ILE A 110 -5.94 -15.33 8.04
C ILE A 110 -4.53 -15.91 8.23
N ASN A 111 -4.41 -17.15 8.67
CA ASN A 111 -3.10 -17.80 8.95
C ASN A 111 -2.15 -16.95 9.82
N GLY A 112 -2.69 -16.22 10.80
CA GLY A 112 -1.90 -15.34 11.66
C GLY A 112 -1.54 -13.98 11.03
N LEU A 113 -1.89 -13.73 9.77
CA LEU A 113 -1.69 -12.45 9.10
C LEU A 113 -2.89 -11.54 9.37
N VAL A 114 -2.63 -10.30 9.77
CA VAL A 114 -3.67 -9.27 9.90
C VAL A 114 -4.13 -8.85 8.51
N VAL A 115 -5.43 -8.88 8.27
CA VAL A 115 -6.01 -8.55 6.96
C VAL A 115 -6.44 -7.10 6.91
N ILE A 116 -5.99 -6.39 5.87
CA ILE A 116 -6.42 -5.03 5.54
C ILE A 116 -7.08 -5.04 4.17
N GLU A 117 -8.30 -4.56 4.11
CA GLU A 117 -9.03 -4.34 2.87
C GLU A 117 -8.60 -3.03 2.22
N ASN A 118 -8.17 -3.10 0.96
CA ASN A 118 -7.79 -1.92 0.18
C ASN A 118 -7.96 -2.17 -1.32
N ASP A 119 -8.96 -1.56 -1.92
CA ASP A 119 -9.24 -1.70 -3.35
C ASP A 119 -8.31 -0.83 -4.22
N ARG A 120 -7.74 0.22 -3.62
CA ARG A 120 -6.86 1.14 -4.34
C ARG A 120 -5.45 0.58 -4.46
N GLY A 121 -5.03 0.31 -5.71
CA GLY A 121 -3.70 -0.19 -6.02
C GLY A 121 -3.54 -1.72 -5.91
N THR A 122 -4.51 -2.43 -5.35
CA THR A 122 -4.59 -3.90 -5.42
C THR A 122 -5.28 -4.38 -6.69
N ASP A 123 -5.94 -3.49 -7.40
CA ASP A 123 -6.49 -3.72 -8.74
C ASP A 123 -5.53 -3.10 -9.78
N ASP A 124 -4.98 -3.92 -10.66
CA ASP A 124 -4.11 -3.49 -11.77
C ASP A 124 -4.84 -3.38 -13.11
N GLY A 125 -6.17 -3.49 -13.12
CA GLY A 125 -7.02 -3.48 -14.32
C GLY A 125 -7.28 -4.89 -14.85
N THR A 126 -6.34 -5.80 -14.76
CA THR A 126 -6.41 -7.19 -15.26
C THR A 126 -6.54 -8.20 -14.13
N ASN A 127 -5.86 -7.97 -13.02
CA ASN A 127 -5.80 -8.87 -11.87
C ASN A 127 -6.20 -8.17 -10.59
N TYR A 128 -6.68 -8.96 -9.64
CA TYR A 128 -6.72 -8.59 -8.23
C TYR A 128 -5.44 -9.08 -7.56
N ASN A 129 -4.71 -8.16 -6.94
CA ASN A 129 -3.45 -8.43 -6.28
C ASN A 129 -3.65 -8.50 -4.77
N THR A 130 -3.16 -9.57 -4.17
CA THR A 130 -3.05 -9.73 -2.72
C THR A 130 -1.59 -9.56 -2.33
N LEU A 131 -1.29 -8.66 -1.40
CA LEU A 131 0.06 -8.36 -0.98
C LEU A 131 0.31 -8.88 0.44
N LEU A 132 1.39 -9.60 0.60
CA LEU A 132 1.90 -10.07 1.90
C LEU A 132 3.06 -9.15 2.30
N LEU A 133 3.00 -8.59 3.49
CA LEU A 133 4.02 -7.67 3.99
C LEU A 133 4.52 -8.13 5.36
N GLY A 134 5.82 -8.09 5.53
CA GLY A 134 6.47 -8.34 6.81
C GLY A 134 6.84 -7.03 7.52
N GLN A 135 7.20 -7.12 8.79
CA GLN A 135 7.68 -5.97 9.54
C GLN A 135 8.96 -5.41 8.90
N GLY A 136 9.01 -4.10 8.67
CA GLY A 136 10.14 -3.42 8.04
C GLY A 136 10.27 -3.67 6.54
N SER A 137 9.23 -4.16 5.86
CA SER A 137 9.23 -4.35 4.40
C SER A 137 9.38 -3.04 3.63
N VAL A 138 8.78 -1.95 4.13
CA VAL A 138 8.92 -0.60 3.58
C VAL A 138 9.30 0.36 4.69
N LEU A 139 10.36 1.10 4.49
CA LEU A 139 10.79 2.19 5.37
C LEU A 139 10.03 3.46 4.99
N THR A 140 9.49 4.15 5.99
CA THR A 140 8.77 5.40 5.78
C THR A 140 9.31 6.48 6.68
N ALA A 141 9.45 7.70 6.16
CA ALA A 141 9.76 8.88 6.93
C ALA A 141 8.98 10.08 6.37
N ASP A 142 8.62 11.00 7.24
CA ASP A 142 7.95 12.24 6.88
C ASP A 142 8.88 13.42 7.26
N PRO A 143 9.84 13.79 6.40
CA PRO A 143 10.75 14.88 6.65
C PRO A 143 10.00 16.21 6.72
N LYS A 144 10.50 17.14 7.54
CA LYS A 144 9.91 18.46 7.68
C LYS A 144 10.06 19.24 6.37
N VAL A 145 8.96 19.77 5.88
CA VAL A 145 8.92 20.71 4.75
C VAL A 145 9.19 22.12 5.26
N VAL A 146 9.99 22.91 4.54
CA VAL A 146 10.31 24.31 4.91
C VAL A 146 9.04 25.15 4.91
N THR A 147 8.18 24.98 3.90
CA THR A 147 6.92 25.70 3.77
C THR A 147 5.78 24.69 3.60
N PRO A 148 5.21 24.15 4.71
CA PRO A 148 4.24 23.06 4.63
C PRO A 148 2.89 23.52 4.08
N ASP A 149 2.34 24.57 4.66
CA ASP A 149 1.03 25.10 4.31
C ASP A 149 1.11 26.63 4.33
N TYR A 150 0.62 27.27 3.29
CA TYR A 150 0.47 28.72 3.24
C TYR A 150 -0.71 29.12 2.37
N THR A 151 -1.27 30.29 2.63
CA THR A 151 -2.37 30.87 1.89
C THR A 151 -1.92 32.14 1.17
N GLU A 152 -2.40 32.33 -0.03
CA GLU A 152 -2.23 33.54 -0.82
C GLU A 152 -3.60 34.13 -1.13
N TYR A 153 -3.77 35.43 -0.87
CA TYR A 153 -4.98 36.16 -1.26
C TYR A 153 -4.72 36.93 -2.54
N ASN A 154 -5.50 36.67 -3.58
CA ASN A 154 -5.43 37.38 -4.84
C ASN A 154 -6.69 38.24 -5.03
N ALA A 155 -6.59 39.54 -4.70
CA ALA A 155 -7.70 40.46 -4.80
C ALA A 155 -8.15 40.76 -6.25
N ALA A 156 -7.25 40.62 -7.20
CA ALA A 156 -7.52 40.98 -8.60
C ALA A 156 -8.34 39.91 -9.36
N LYS A 157 -8.50 38.71 -8.80
CA LYS A 157 -9.18 37.59 -9.45
C LYS A 157 -10.54 37.33 -8.81
N ALA A 158 -11.61 37.39 -9.63
CA ALA A 158 -12.97 37.03 -9.25
C ALA A 158 -13.51 37.73 -7.97
N GLY A 159 -13.10 38.99 -7.72
CA GLY A 159 -13.50 39.73 -6.51
C GLY A 159 -12.79 39.32 -5.23
N GLY A 160 -11.71 38.58 -5.34
CA GLY A 160 -10.90 38.04 -4.25
C GLY A 160 -10.94 36.51 -4.22
N THR A 161 -9.79 35.90 -4.30
CA THR A 161 -9.64 34.42 -4.26
C THR A 161 -8.58 34.06 -3.23
N ASP A 162 -8.91 33.20 -2.28
CA ASP A 162 -7.95 32.55 -1.39
C ASP A 162 -7.41 31.28 -2.02
N ILE A 163 -6.09 31.16 -2.11
CA ILE A 163 -5.39 30.00 -2.63
C ILE A 163 -4.66 29.33 -1.47
N LEU A 164 -4.99 28.08 -1.19
CA LEU A 164 -4.28 27.27 -0.20
C LEU A 164 -3.24 26.40 -0.89
N TYR A 165 -1.97 26.63 -0.57
CA TYR A 165 -0.87 25.74 -0.96
C TYR A 165 -0.60 24.77 0.18
N ASN A 166 -0.57 23.47 -0.15
CA ASN A 166 -0.33 22.42 0.81
C ASN A 166 0.78 21.50 0.31
N ASN A 167 1.94 21.60 0.91
CA ASN A 167 3.13 20.83 0.54
C ASN A 167 3.40 19.76 1.59
N ARG A 168 3.66 18.53 1.12
CA ARG A 168 4.08 17.39 1.95
C ARG A 168 5.32 16.75 1.36
N SER A 169 6.21 16.31 2.22
CA SER A 169 7.37 15.50 1.85
C SER A 169 7.31 14.19 2.62
N PHE A 170 7.56 13.08 1.95
CA PHE A 170 7.65 11.79 2.58
C PHE A 170 8.63 10.89 1.81
N ILE A 171 9.24 9.96 2.53
CA ILE A 171 10.13 8.96 2.00
C ILE A 171 9.42 7.62 2.13
N LEU A 172 9.38 6.86 1.03
CA LEU A 172 8.95 5.48 0.98
C LEU A 172 10.06 4.68 0.33
N HIS A 173 10.60 3.69 1.01
CA HIS A 173 11.70 2.89 0.47
C HIS A 173 11.51 1.41 0.79
N PRO A 174 11.37 0.54 -0.23
CA PRO A 174 11.31 -0.91 -0.02
C PRO A 174 12.66 -1.41 0.51
N ASN A 175 12.62 -2.22 1.55
CA ASN A 175 13.82 -2.78 2.15
C ASN A 175 14.44 -3.86 1.24
N GLY A 176 15.76 -3.83 1.08
CA GLY A 176 16.51 -4.79 0.25
C GLY A 176 16.63 -4.42 -1.23
N ILE A 177 15.98 -3.35 -1.67
CA ILE A 177 15.94 -2.88 -3.06
C ILE A 177 16.48 -1.46 -3.09
N SER A 178 17.13 -1.04 -4.17
CA SER A 178 17.67 0.30 -4.35
C SER A 178 17.00 1.00 -5.55
N PHE A 179 16.69 2.27 -5.38
CA PHE A 179 16.25 3.14 -6.48
C PHE A 179 17.45 3.63 -7.28
N ASP A 180 17.35 3.59 -8.59
CA ASP A 180 18.38 4.07 -9.51
C ASP A 180 18.09 5.54 -9.88
N GLY A 181 18.75 6.44 -9.15
CA GLY A 181 18.58 7.89 -9.33
C GLY A 181 19.13 8.41 -10.68
N ASP A 182 20.03 7.68 -11.33
CA ASP A 182 20.62 8.10 -12.62
C ASP A 182 19.61 8.02 -13.77
N LYS A 183 18.49 7.32 -13.57
CA LYS A 183 17.41 7.20 -14.55
C LYS A 183 16.39 8.33 -14.50
N ILE A 184 16.52 9.25 -13.55
CA ILE A 184 15.63 10.39 -13.40
C ILE A 184 16.40 11.70 -13.57
N ASN A 185 15.76 12.68 -14.21
CA ASN A 185 16.39 14.00 -14.48
C ASN A 185 16.07 15.05 -13.41
N LYS A 186 15.37 14.68 -12.34
CA LYS A 186 14.92 15.59 -11.29
C LYS A 186 15.30 15.06 -9.92
N PRO A 187 15.50 15.93 -8.91
CA PRO A 187 15.82 15.51 -7.55
C PRO A 187 14.72 14.67 -6.88
N THR A 188 13.47 14.82 -7.32
CA THR A 188 12.32 14.06 -6.85
C THR A 188 11.69 13.32 -8.01
N PRO A 189 11.54 12.00 -7.94
CA PRO A 189 10.88 11.22 -8.98
C PRO A 189 9.39 11.58 -9.07
N THR A 190 8.84 11.48 -10.26
CA THR A 190 7.38 11.47 -10.45
C THR A 190 6.79 10.16 -9.91
N ASP A 191 5.47 10.14 -9.68
CA ASP A 191 4.79 8.91 -9.25
C ASP A 191 5.00 7.75 -10.23
N GLU A 192 5.03 8.04 -11.54
CA GLU A 192 5.26 7.06 -12.59
C GLU A 192 6.70 6.51 -12.55
N GLU A 193 7.69 7.39 -12.44
CA GLU A 193 9.10 6.99 -12.30
C GLU A 193 9.32 6.18 -11.02
N PHE A 194 8.69 6.60 -9.92
CA PHE A 194 8.81 5.97 -8.62
C PHE A 194 8.17 4.58 -8.57
N THR A 195 7.07 4.39 -9.26
CA THR A 195 6.36 3.10 -9.35
C THR A 195 6.76 2.24 -10.55
N ASN A 196 7.77 2.65 -11.32
CA ASN A 196 8.30 1.87 -12.41
C ASN A 196 9.35 0.87 -11.90
N LYS A 197 9.08 -0.43 -12.06
CA LYS A 197 10.00 -1.51 -11.64
C LYS A 197 11.41 -1.39 -12.27
N ALA A 198 11.53 -0.78 -13.46
CA ALA A 198 12.80 -0.63 -14.16
C ALA A 198 13.78 0.33 -13.44
N ASN A 199 13.27 1.20 -12.57
CA ASN A 199 14.06 2.14 -11.78
C ASN A 199 14.52 1.57 -10.43
N TRP A 200 14.21 0.30 -10.16
CA TRP A 200 14.56 -0.39 -8.93
C TRP A 200 15.45 -1.60 -9.22
N ALA A 201 16.37 -1.89 -8.34
CA ALA A 201 17.26 -3.04 -8.44
C ALA A 201 17.43 -3.75 -7.09
N LEU A 202 17.43 -5.07 -7.09
CA LEU A 202 17.72 -5.87 -5.92
C LEU A 202 19.20 -5.68 -5.53
N LYS A 203 19.48 -5.39 -4.28
CA LYS A 203 20.84 -5.15 -3.76
C LYS A 203 21.29 -6.21 -2.76
N PHE A 204 20.35 -6.84 -2.07
CA PHE A 204 20.61 -7.86 -1.07
C PHE A 204 19.97 -9.19 -1.48
N ASP A 205 20.26 -10.25 -0.73
CA ASP A 205 19.57 -11.53 -0.90
C ASP A 205 18.04 -11.33 -0.87
N HIS A 206 17.33 -12.00 -1.78
CA HIS A 206 15.87 -11.88 -1.92
C HIS A 206 15.13 -12.16 -0.60
N LYS A 207 15.65 -13.03 0.28
CA LYS A 207 15.06 -13.32 1.60
C LYS A 207 15.03 -12.13 2.56
N ASN A 208 15.78 -11.05 2.27
CA ASN A 208 15.68 -9.79 3.02
C ASN A 208 14.45 -8.96 2.62
N VAL A 209 13.90 -9.21 1.44
CA VAL A 209 12.70 -8.53 0.92
C VAL A 209 11.47 -9.24 1.46
N ARG A 210 10.91 -8.71 2.56
CA ARG A 210 9.76 -9.31 3.27
C ARG A 210 8.43 -8.89 2.64
N MET A 211 8.32 -9.09 1.35
CA MET A 211 7.13 -8.78 0.56
C MET A 211 6.79 -9.97 -0.33
N GLY A 212 5.50 -10.22 -0.53
CA GLY A 212 5.01 -11.26 -1.43
C GLY A 212 3.75 -10.78 -2.15
N LYS A 213 3.44 -11.38 -3.29
CA LYS A 213 2.27 -11.04 -4.09
C LYS A 213 1.59 -12.27 -4.66
N ILE A 214 0.26 -12.28 -4.61
CA ILE A 214 -0.58 -13.22 -5.34
C ILE A 214 -1.42 -12.40 -6.31
N SER A 215 -1.31 -12.70 -7.60
CA SER A 215 -2.09 -12.06 -8.66
C SER A 215 -3.11 -13.05 -9.20
N ILE A 216 -4.38 -12.71 -9.15
CA ILE A 216 -5.49 -13.55 -9.62
C ILE A 216 -6.23 -12.79 -10.72
N PRO A 217 -6.31 -13.35 -11.95
CA PRO A 217 -7.01 -12.70 -13.05
C PRO A 217 -8.48 -12.46 -12.72
N LYS A 218 -8.98 -11.28 -13.09
CA LYS A 218 -10.40 -10.92 -12.92
C LYS A 218 -11.33 -11.89 -13.66
N ALA A 219 -10.86 -12.43 -14.77
CA ALA A 219 -11.62 -13.44 -15.54
C ALA A 219 -11.94 -14.70 -14.73
N ASN A 220 -11.19 -14.99 -13.65
CA ASN A 220 -11.47 -16.15 -12.79
C ASN A 220 -12.63 -15.88 -11.79
N PHE A 221 -13.14 -14.65 -11.75
CA PHE A 221 -14.31 -14.24 -10.95
C PHE A 221 -15.52 -13.94 -11.84
N THR A 222 -15.61 -14.56 -13.01
CA THR A 222 -16.81 -14.43 -13.86
C THR A 222 -18.04 -14.84 -13.04
N GLU A 223 -18.99 -13.93 -12.98
CA GLU A 223 -20.27 -14.15 -12.32
C GLU A 223 -20.97 -15.33 -12.99
N GLU A 224 -21.37 -16.32 -12.20
CA GLU A 224 -22.43 -17.27 -12.57
C GLU A 224 -23.78 -16.54 -12.53
#